data_4421badc776e4bd25ce56cb2ede6bc2c
#
_entry.id   4421badc776e4bd25ce56cb2ede6bc2c
#
_cell.length_a   1.000
_cell.length_b   1.000
_cell.length_c   1.000
_cell.angle_alpha   90.00
_cell.angle_beta   90.00
_cell.angle_gamma   90.00
#
_symmetry.space_group_name_H-M   'P 1'
#
loop_
_entity.id
_entity.type
_entity.pdbx_description
1 polymer ?
#
loop_
_entity_poly.entity_id
_entity_poly.type
_entity_poly.pdbx_seq_one_letter_code
_entity_poly.pdbx_strand_id
1 'polypeptide(L)'
;MDSSIIDRIVVVWLGGHAHSWQNTAEFSMVQDFIGSRVLFDSGVALVQLPCLGVVDHFTISRAELEDRLNRQNKLCDYLVKLTVADHQTHAWSQII
;
A
#
# COMPACT_ATOMS: atom_id res chain seq x y z
N MET A 1 -20.54 9.52 -6.97
CA MET A 1 -19.65 8.74 -7.88
C MET A 1 -20.42 8.43 -9.15
N ASP A 2 -19.83 8.64 -10.31
CA ASP A 2 -20.45 8.28 -11.58
C ASP A 2 -20.47 6.74 -11.72
N SER A 3 -21.66 6.13 -11.62
CA SER A 3 -21.83 4.68 -11.70
C SER A 3 -21.47 4.10 -13.08
N SER A 4 -21.40 4.94 -14.12
CA SER A 4 -21.07 4.49 -15.48
C SER A 4 -19.60 4.04 -15.64
N ILE A 5 -18.72 4.36 -14.71
CA ILE A 5 -17.31 3.95 -14.77
C ILE A 5 -17.06 2.55 -14.20
N ILE A 6 -17.98 2.01 -13.41
CA ILE A 6 -17.80 0.72 -12.70
C ILE A 6 -17.41 -0.41 -13.67
N ASP A 7 -18.03 -0.45 -14.84
CA ASP A 7 -17.79 -1.48 -15.85
C ASP A 7 -16.53 -1.22 -16.71
N ARG A 8 -15.86 -0.09 -16.48
CA ARG A 8 -14.70 0.36 -17.28
C ARG A 8 -13.40 0.38 -16.52
N ILE A 9 -13.42 0.13 -15.22
CA ILE A 9 -12.24 0.19 -14.36
C ILE A 9 -12.07 -1.09 -13.57
N VAL A 10 -10.84 -1.34 -13.19
CA VAL A 10 -10.47 -2.32 -12.17
C VAL A 10 -9.77 -1.56 -11.06
N VAL A 11 -10.19 -1.78 -9.83
CA VAL A 11 -9.53 -1.22 -8.65
C VAL A 11 -8.57 -2.26 -8.09
N VAL A 12 -7.30 -1.92 -8.02
CA VAL A 12 -6.30 -2.70 -7.30
C VAL A 12 -6.07 -2.01 -5.97
N TRP A 13 -6.47 -2.66 -4.89
CA TRP A 13 -6.50 -2.06 -3.57
C TRP A 13 -5.63 -2.85 -2.58
N LEU A 14 -4.70 -2.13 -1.96
CA LEU A 14 -3.93 -2.63 -0.83
C LEU A 14 -4.73 -2.38 0.45
N GLY A 15 -5.19 -3.43 1.07
CA GLY A 15 -5.93 -3.33 2.33
C GLY A 15 -6.44 -4.67 2.83
N GLY A 16 -6.65 -4.72 4.14
CA GLY A 16 -7.06 -5.93 4.83
C GLY A 16 -5.95 -6.97 4.92
N HIS A 17 -6.34 -8.12 5.42
CA HIS A 17 -5.51 -9.32 5.48
C HIS A 17 -6.12 -10.41 4.59
N ALA A 18 -5.42 -11.51 4.41
CA ALA A 18 -5.96 -12.68 3.71
C ALA A 18 -7.25 -13.17 4.39
N HIS A 19 -8.22 -13.61 3.59
CA HIS A 19 -9.54 -14.04 4.10
C HIS A 19 -9.47 -15.22 5.09
N SER A 20 -8.36 -15.96 5.06
CA SER A 20 -8.08 -17.04 6.03
C SER A 20 -7.66 -16.58 7.41
N TRP A 21 -7.38 -15.29 7.59
CA TRP A 21 -6.93 -14.73 8.86
C TRP A 21 -8.12 -14.42 9.76
N GLN A 22 -7.97 -14.71 11.07
CA GLN A 22 -9.02 -14.46 12.08
C GLN A 22 -9.18 -12.96 12.38
N ASN A 23 -8.10 -12.20 12.29
CA ASN A 23 -8.10 -10.76 12.52
C ASN A 23 -7.96 -10.02 11.20
N THR A 24 -8.96 -9.23 10.85
CA THR A 24 -9.00 -8.42 9.63
C THR A 24 -8.74 -6.94 9.86
N ALA A 25 -8.41 -6.53 11.10
CA ALA A 25 -8.13 -5.14 11.45
C ALA A 25 -6.76 -4.71 10.93
N GLU A 26 -6.67 -4.49 9.62
CA GLU A 26 -5.49 -3.95 8.96
C GLU A 26 -5.56 -2.42 8.94
N PHE A 27 -4.39 -1.77 8.94
CA PHE A 27 -4.25 -0.33 9.08
C PHE A 27 -5.08 0.48 8.08
N SER A 28 -4.97 0.18 6.78
CA SER A 28 -5.69 0.92 5.74
C SER A 28 -7.21 0.71 5.81
N MET A 29 -7.62 -0.50 6.19
CA MET A 29 -9.03 -0.82 6.37
C MET A 29 -9.63 -0.12 7.59
N VAL A 30 -8.88 -0.04 8.70
CA VAL A 30 -9.33 0.60 9.93
C VAL A 30 -9.37 2.11 9.82
N GLN A 31 -8.44 2.72 9.09
CA GLN A 31 -8.40 4.17 8.90
C GLN A 31 -9.64 4.72 8.20
N ASP A 32 -10.18 3.99 7.23
CA ASP A 32 -11.42 4.36 6.55
C ASP A 32 -12.30 3.12 6.32
N PHE A 33 -12.90 2.66 7.39
CA PHE A 33 -13.80 1.50 7.34
C PHE A 33 -15.02 1.76 6.44
N ILE A 34 -15.55 2.98 6.44
CA ILE A 34 -16.70 3.36 5.61
C ILE A 34 -16.31 3.33 4.13
N GLY A 35 -15.19 3.94 3.77
CA GLY A 35 -14.67 3.93 2.41
C GLY A 35 -14.38 2.52 1.91
N SER A 36 -13.76 1.69 2.74
CA SER A 36 -13.51 0.27 2.44
C SER A 36 -14.82 -0.47 2.16
N ARG A 37 -15.85 -0.28 2.99
CA ARG A 37 -17.16 -0.89 2.79
C ARG A 37 -17.83 -0.43 1.49
N VAL A 38 -17.79 0.87 1.22
CA VAL A 38 -18.32 1.44 -0.04
C VAL A 38 -17.61 0.80 -1.25
N LEU A 39 -16.31 0.60 -1.18
CA LEU A 39 -15.54 -0.03 -2.24
C LEU A 39 -16.01 -1.46 -2.50
N PHE A 40 -16.15 -2.28 -1.46
CA PHE A 40 -16.62 -3.66 -1.57
C PHE A 40 -18.08 -3.75 -2.07
N ASP A 41 -18.94 -2.84 -1.63
CA ASP A 41 -20.36 -2.83 -2.00
C ASP A 41 -20.63 -2.18 -3.38
N SER A 42 -19.62 -1.54 -3.99
CA SER A 42 -19.79 -0.78 -5.23
C SER A 42 -20.06 -1.62 -6.47
N GLY A 43 -19.70 -2.90 -6.45
CA GLY A 43 -19.77 -3.77 -7.63
C GLY A 43 -18.64 -3.58 -8.64
N VAL A 44 -17.66 -2.73 -8.37
CA VAL A 44 -16.48 -2.57 -9.21
C VAL A 44 -15.63 -3.85 -9.20
N ALA A 45 -14.99 -4.16 -10.33
CA ALA A 45 -14.00 -5.22 -10.36
C ALA A 45 -12.83 -4.87 -9.41
N LEU A 46 -12.66 -5.65 -8.34
CA LEU A 46 -11.72 -5.37 -7.25
C LEU A 46 -10.67 -6.47 -7.14
N VAL A 47 -9.42 -6.07 -7.20
CA VAL A 47 -8.28 -6.92 -6.85
C VAL A 47 -7.74 -6.47 -5.49
N GLN A 48 -7.99 -7.28 -4.48
CA GLN A 48 -7.44 -7.05 -3.14
C GLN A 48 -6.01 -7.57 -3.05
N LEU A 49 -5.11 -6.73 -2.56
CA LEU A 49 -3.75 -7.09 -2.18
C LEU A 49 -3.66 -7.09 -0.66
N PRO A 50 -3.69 -8.25 0.00
CA PRO A 50 -3.57 -8.32 1.45
C PRO A 50 -2.22 -7.76 1.93
N CYS A 51 -2.23 -7.03 3.04
CA CYS A 51 -1.00 -6.48 3.63
C CYS A 51 -0.06 -7.61 4.05
N LEU A 52 -0.49 -8.41 5.02
CA LEU A 52 0.29 -9.56 5.47
C LEU A 52 0.10 -10.77 4.55
N GLY A 53 1.19 -11.43 4.23
CA GLY A 53 1.22 -12.60 3.36
C GLY A 53 1.39 -12.29 1.88
N VAL A 54 1.24 -11.04 1.44
CA VAL A 54 1.45 -10.61 0.05
C VAL A 54 2.35 -9.38 0.01
N VAL A 55 1.85 -8.24 0.46
CA VAL A 55 2.58 -6.96 0.30
C VAL A 55 3.77 -6.84 1.25
N ASP A 56 3.72 -7.47 2.40
CA ASP A 56 4.84 -7.51 3.35
C ASP A 56 6.10 -8.21 2.81
N HIS A 57 5.97 -8.99 1.74
CA HIS A 57 7.12 -9.53 1.01
C HIS A 57 7.72 -8.56 0.01
N PHE A 58 7.04 -7.47 -0.29
CA PHE A 58 7.53 -6.44 -1.21
C PHE A 58 8.44 -5.47 -0.48
N THR A 59 9.69 -5.89 -0.29
CA THR A 59 10.69 -5.17 0.48
C THR A 59 11.86 -4.75 -0.39
N ILE A 60 12.53 -3.67 0.01
CA ILE A 60 13.75 -3.19 -0.63
C ILE A 60 14.78 -2.85 0.45
N SER A 61 16.04 -3.18 0.23
CA SER A 61 17.10 -2.75 1.13
C SER A 61 17.45 -1.28 0.90
N ARG A 62 18.00 -0.62 1.96
CA ARG A 62 18.49 0.75 1.83
C ARG A 62 19.50 0.89 0.70
N ALA A 63 20.43 -0.05 0.58
CA ALA A 63 21.46 -0.01 -0.46
C ALA A 63 20.86 -0.05 -1.86
N GLU A 64 19.84 -0.90 -2.09
CA GLU A 64 19.13 -0.96 -3.37
C GLU A 64 18.30 0.30 -3.63
N LEU A 65 17.64 0.84 -2.62
CA LEU A 65 16.88 2.08 -2.75
C LEU A 65 17.80 3.24 -3.17
N GLU A 66 18.94 3.38 -2.49
CA GLU A 66 19.93 4.40 -2.80
C GLU A 66 20.55 4.19 -4.20
N ASP A 67 20.87 2.97 -4.57
CA ASP A 67 21.44 2.64 -5.88
C ASP A 67 20.47 2.98 -7.02
N ARG A 68 19.20 2.64 -6.87
CA ARG A 68 18.20 2.80 -7.92
C ARG A 68 17.67 4.23 -8.05
N LEU A 69 17.51 4.94 -6.95
CA LEU A 69 16.84 6.25 -6.93
C LEU A 69 17.78 7.43 -6.79
N ASN A 70 18.91 7.31 -6.07
CA ASN A 70 19.82 8.44 -5.90
C ASN A 70 20.35 8.95 -7.25
N ARG A 71 20.38 10.28 -7.38
CA ARG A 71 20.91 10.98 -8.56
C ARG A 71 20.09 10.81 -9.84
N GLN A 72 18.89 10.26 -9.76
CA GLN A 72 18.01 10.22 -10.93
C GLN A 72 17.37 11.59 -11.20
N ASN A 73 16.79 12.17 -10.17
CA ASN A 73 16.23 13.52 -10.16
C ASN A 73 15.97 13.99 -8.72
N LYS A 74 15.60 15.26 -8.57
CA LYS A 74 15.36 15.88 -7.24
C LYS A 74 14.26 15.19 -6.44
N LEU A 75 13.21 14.67 -7.09
CA LEU A 75 12.14 13.94 -6.43
C LEU A 75 12.66 12.61 -5.85
N CYS A 76 13.41 11.86 -6.64
CA CYS A 76 14.01 10.60 -6.19
C CYS A 76 14.95 10.81 -5.01
N ASP A 77 15.82 11.83 -5.07
CA ASP A 77 16.72 12.17 -3.96
C ASP A 77 15.95 12.54 -2.68
N TYR A 78 14.85 13.29 -2.84
CA TYR A 78 13.96 13.66 -1.74
C TYR A 78 13.30 12.43 -1.11
N LEU A 79 12.77 11.52 -1.92
CA LEU A 79 12.15 10.27 -1.46
C LEU A 79 13.14 9.39 -0.69
N VAL A 80 14.36 9.21 -1.22
CA VAL A 80 15.41 8.47 -0.51
C VAL A 80 15.70 9.09 0.83
N LYS A 81 15.87 10.42 0.88
CA LYS A 81 16.16 11.15 2.12
C LYS A 81 15.05 10.97 3.15
N LEU A 82 13.78 11.08 2.75
CA LEU A 82 12.64 10.88 3.65
C LEU A 82 12.58 9.47 4.18
N THR A 83 12.69 8.48 3.31
CA THR A 83 12.62 7.06 3.68
C THR A 83 13.72 6.68 4.66
N VAL A 84 14.96 7.13 4.42
CA VAL A 84 16.08 6.85 5.32
C VAL A 84 15.88 7.53 6.68
N ALA A 85 15.37 8.77 6.71
CA ALA A 85 15.10 9.49 7.95
C ALA A 85 13.98 8.82 8.75
N ASP A 86 12.90 8.40 8.10
CA ASP A 86 11.77 7.71 8.73
C ASP A 86 12.20 6.36 9.32
N HIS A 87 12.98 5.59 8.59
CA HIS A 87 13.51 4.31 9.06
C HIS A 87 14.38 4.44 10.32
N GLN A 88 15.10 5.55 10.47
CA GLN A 88 15.89 5.82 11.67
C GLN A 88 15.02 6.15 12.90
N THR A 89 13.82 6.66 12.69
CA THR A 89 12.91 7.09 13.76
C THR A 89 11.85 6.04 14.13
N HIS A 90 11.50 5.13 13.21
CA HIS A 90 10.45 4.13 13.37
C HIS A 90 10.97 2.71 13.10
N ALA A 91 11.11 1.91 14.14
CA ALA A 91 11.64 0.53 14.04
C ALA A 91 10.76 -0.43 13.19
N TRP A 92 9.51 -0.06 12.90
CA TRP A 92 8.57 -0.85 12.10
C TRP A 92 8.55 -0.46 10.61
N SER A 93 9.25 0.57 10.22
CA SER A 93 9.36 1.00 8.82
C SER A 93 10.37 0.16 8.02
N GLN A 94 10.30 -1.15 8.16
CA GLN A 94 11.15 -2.07 7.39
C GLN A 94 10.57 -2.44 6.02
N ILE A 95 9.35 -1.99 5.73
CA ILE A 95 8.62 -2.34 4.50
C ILE A 95 8.46 -1.09 3.66
N ILE A 96 9.07 -1.06 2.56
CA ILE A 96 8.80 -0.11 1.49
C ILE A 96 8.48 -0.90 0.24
#